data_580ab5c9d5e762c2a48b7933af434fbc
#
_entry.id   580ab5c9d5e762c2a48b7933af434fbc
#
_cell.length_a   1.000
_cell.length_b   1.000
_cell.length_c   1.000
_cell.angle_alpha   90.00
_cell.angle_beta   90.00
_cell.angle_gamma   90.00
#
_symmetry.space_group_name_H-M   'P 1'
#
loop_
_entity.id
_entity.type
_entity.pdbx_description
1 polymer ?
#
loop_
_entity_poly.entity_id
_entity_poly.type
_entity_poly.pdbx_seq_one_letter_code
_entity_poly.pdbx_strand_id
1 'polypeptide(L)'
;MNSIANFDVFLDANMIIYISQFKKYDVATWLNTLYNRIYVHIEVLDELRLAQARDLCTTQIELSNWILFDPENSDILNDDQFEIYNSFLYEVRKDFTDFQLTRPEKRTTDKGDIGILAGCRTLSIAVISTQDGDFEKVINTNNYVVNTEEDESGEDVPIEVHNLEMLLLLCVMNDIATLPQVKKFISVVTTHPK
;
A
#
# COMPACT_ATOMS: atom_id res chain seq x y z
N MET A 1 -7.62 23.89 -11.48
CA MET A 1 -6.42 23.10 -11.18
C MET A 1 -6.80 22.27 -9.98
N ASN A 2 -7.10 20.99 -10.18
CA ASN A 2 -7.38 20.10 -9.05
C ASN A 2 -6.07 19.90 -8.31
N SER A 3 -6.07 20.13 -7.00
CA SER A 3 -4.93 19.85 -6.16
C SER A 3 -4.57 18.37 -6.35
N ILE A 4 -3.30 18.08 -6.59
CA ILE A 4 -2.75 16.74 -6.41
C ILE A 4 -3.22 16.33 -5.01
N ALA A 5 -4.06 15.31 -4.91
CA ALA A 5 -4.49 14.82 -3.62
C ALA A 5 -3.25 14.23 -2.94
N ASN A 6 -2.78 14.93 -1.91
CA ASN A 6 -1.53 14.64 -1.21
C ASN A 6 -1.81 13.54 -0.18
N PHE A 7 -2.14 12.34 -0.64
CA PHE A 7 -2.41 11.21 0.23
C PHE A 7 -1.12 10.52 0.69
N ASP A 8 -1.11 10.13 1.93
CA ASP A 8 -0.19 9.11 2.42
C ASP A 8 -0.70 7.73 1.98
N VAL A 9 0.22 6.79 1.67
CA VAL A 9 -0.15 5.48 1.14
C VAL A 9 0.70 4.37 1.73
N PHE A 10 0.11 3.20 1.97
CA PHE A 10 0.85 1.97 2.12
C PHE A 10 0.98 1.24 0.79
N LEU A 11 2.20 0.78 0.45
CA LEU A 11 2.44 -0.08 -0.71
C LEU A 11 2.49 -1.55 -0.30
N ASP A 12 1.78 -2.38 -1.05
CA ASP A 12 1.86 -3.83 -0.96
C ASP A 12 2.98 -4.41 -1.85
N ALA A 13 3.43 -5.62 -1.54
CA ALA A 13 4.51 -6.33 -2.21
C ALA A 13 4.29 -6.47 -3.73
N ASN A 14 3.05 -6.78 -4.15
CA ASN A 14 2.75 -6.96 -5.57
C ASN A 14 2.94 -5.66 -6.37
N MET A 15 2.63 -4.49 -5.79
CA MET A 15 2.86 -3.20 -6.43
C MET A 15 4.35 -2.91 -6.59
N ILE A 16 5.16 -3.19 -5.57
CA ILE A 16 6.62 -3.02 -5.61
C ILE A 16 7.22 -3.94 -6.68
N ILE A 17 6.74 -5.18 -6.78
CA ILE A 17 7.15 -6.14 -7.81
C ILE A 17 6.86 -5.60 -9.22
N TYR A 18 5.63 -5.11 -9.49
CA TYR A 18 5.27 -4.55 -10.80
C TYR A 18 6.16 -3.36 -11.17
N ILE A 19 6.39 -2.45 -10.24
CA ILE A 19 7.24 -1.28 -10.46
C ILE A 19 8.67 -1.71 -10.78
N SER A 20 9.22 -2.67 -10.04
CA SER A 20 10.60 -3.15 -10.20
C SER A 20 10.88 -3.83 -11.55
N GLN A 21 9.86 -4.41 -12.16
CA GLN A 21 9.98 -5.10 -13.45
C GLN A 21 10.13 -4.13 -14.63
N PHE A 22 9.81 -2.86 -14.44
CA PHE A 22 9.80 -1.89 -15.52
C PHE A 22 11.00 -0.94 -15.47
N LYS A 23 11.97 -1.17 -16.35
CA LYS A 23 13.25 -0.42 -16.36
C LYS A 23 13.29 0.77 -17.32
N LYS A 24 12.23 0.96 -18.14
CA LYS A 24 12.27 2.00 -19.18
C LYS A 24 12.00 3.40 -18.65
N TYR A 25 11.17 3.51 -17.64
CA TYR A 25 10.84 4.76 -16.96
C TYR A 25 10.95 4.53 -15.45
N ASP A 26 11.31 5.57 -14.73
CA ASP A 26 11.39 5.52 -13.27
C ASP A 26 9.97 5.67 -12.66
N VAL A 27 9.29 4.54 -12.55
CA VAL A 27 7.93 4.50 -11.99
C VAL A 27 7.94 4.80 -10.49
N ALA A 28 9.03 4.53 -9.78
CA ALA A 28 9.15 4.90 -8.38
C ALA A 28 9.07 6.43 -8.21
N THR A 29 9.72 7.18 -9.11
CA THR A 29 9.59 8.65 -9.13
C THR A 29 8.15 9.11 -9.40
N TRP A 30 7.38 8.37 -10.22
CA TRP A 30 5.96 8.72 -10.40
C TRP A 30 5.18 8.59 -9.09
N LEU A 31 5.42 7.52 -8.31
CA LEU A 31 4.78 7.35 -7.01
C LEU A 31 5.19 8.43 -6.01
N ASN A 32 6.50 8.73 -5.96
CA ASN A 32 7.05 9.76 -5.09
C ASN A 32 6.50 11.18 -5.41
N THR A 33 5.99 11.36 -6.64
CA THR A 33 5.33 12.61 -7.06
C THR A 33 3.83 12.57 -6.77
N LEU A 34 3.21 11.39 -6.85
CA LEU A 34 1.77 11.22 -6.68
C LEU A 34 1.35 11.26 -5.20
N TYR A 35 2.13 10.63 -4.35
CA TYR A 35 1.83 10.48 -2.92
C TYR A 35 2.71 11.41 -2.07
N ASN A 36 2.17 11.84 -0.93
CA ASN A 36 2.90 12.67 0.03
C ASN A 36 3.95 11.87 0.78
N ARG A 37 3.53 10.77 1.42
CA ARG A 37 4.39 9.81 2.09
C ARG A 37 4.03 8.40 1.65
N ILE A 38 5.04 7.58 1.42
CA ILE A 38 4.88 6.21 1.01
C ILE A 38 5.44 5.32 2.12
N TYR A 39 4.60 4.46 2.65
CA TYR A 39 4.94 3.51 3.70
C TYR A 39 5.05 2.10 3.13
N VAL A 40 6.05 1.36 3.60
CA VAL A 40 6.21 -0.07 3.33
C VAL A 40 6.32 -0.79 4.67
N HIS A 41 5.40 -1.69 4.95
CA HIS A 41 5.41 -2.49 6.17
C HIS A 41 6.60 -3.47 6.16
N ILE A 42 7.22 -3.72 7.33
CA ILE A 42 8.37 -4.64 7.43
C ILE A 42 8.04 -6.04 6.90
N GLU A 43 6.85 -6.57 7.17
CA GLU A 43 6.41 -7.87 6.65
C GLU A 43 6.34 -7.87 5.10
N VAL A 44 5.95 -6.75 4.48
CA VAL A 44 5.96 -6.60 3.01
C VAL A 44 7.40 -6.67 2.48
N LEU A 45 8.33 -5.96 3.11
CA LEU A 45 9.74 -6.01 2.73
C LEU A 45 10.30 -7.43 2.84
N ASP A 46 9.90 -8.17 3.89
CA ASP A 46 10.33 -9.55 4.10
C ASP A 46 9.72 -10.54 3.12
N GLU A 47 8.53 -10.25 2.59
CA GLU A 47 7.87 -11.04 1.55
C GLU A 47 8.50 -10.86 0.16
N LEU A 48 9.25 -9.79 -0.09
CA LEU A 48 9.88 -9.54 -1.39
C LEU A 48 10.98 -10.57 -1.69
N ARG A 49 10.62 -11.63 -2.43
CA ARG A 49 11.55 -12.69 -2.87
C ARG A 49 12.31 -12.32 -4.14
N LEU A 50 11.75 -11.44 -4.96
CA LEU A 50 12.39 -10.99 -6.20
C LEU A 50 13.47 -9.96 -5.86
N ALA A 51 14.75 -10.29 -6.13
CA ALA A 51 15.89 -9.44 -5.77
C ALA A 51 15.72 -7.99 -6.25
N GLN A 52 15.32 -7.80 -7.52
CA GLN A 52 15.12 -6.46 -8.07
C GLN A 52 14.03 -5.63 -7.36
N ALA A 53 12.99 -6.29 -6.83
CA ALA A 53 11.93 -5.62 -6.08
C ALA A 53 12.42 -5.23 -4.67
N ARG A 54 13.16 -6.14 -4.03
CA ARG A 54 13.78 -5.89 -2.74
C ARG A 54 14.83 -4.77 -2.83
N ASP A 55 15.70 -4.80 -3.85
CA ASP A 55 16.72 -3.76 -4.10
C ASP A 55 16.06 -2.40 -4.35
N LEU A 56 14.99 -2.34 -5.17
CA LEU A 56 14.24 -1.11 -5.38
C LEU A 56 13.69 -0.57 -4.05
N CYS A 57 12.99 -1.40 -3.29
CA CYS A 57 12.39 -1.01 -2.03
C CYS A 57 13.43 -0.49 -1.04
N THR A 58 14.52 -1.24 -0.83
CA THR A 58 15.61 -0.87 0.07
C THR A 58 16.25 0.46 -0.38
N THR A 59 16.51 0.63 -1.67
CA THR A 59 17.07 1.89 -2.22
C THR A 59 16.14 3.08 -1.94
N GLN A 60 14.83 2.93 -2.14
CA GLN A 60 13.88 4.02 -1.88
C GLN A 60 13.81 4.38 -0.39
N ILE A 61 13.92 3.40 0.50
CA ILE A 61 14.00 3.61 1.96
C ILE A 61 15.30 4.31 2.34
N GLU A 62 16.44 3.86 1.84
CA GLU A 62 17.75 4.48 2.10
C GLU A 62 17.84 5.94 1.62
N LEU A 63 17.17 6.26 0.51
CA LEU A 63 17.04 7.62 -0.01
C LEU A 63 16.00 8.48 0.75
N SER A 64 15.33 7.92 1.75
CA SER A 64 14.25 8.57 2.50
C SER A 64 13.05 8.99 1.63
N ASN A 65 12.89 8.37 0.46
CA ASN A 65 11.70 8.55 -0.39
C ASN A 65 10.52 7.73 0.12
N TRP A 66 10.80 6.55 0.71
CA TRP A 66 9.80 5.67 1.32
C TRP A 66 10.14 5.45 2.79
N ILE A 67 9.14 5.23 3.61
CA ILE A 67 9.24 5.02 5.04
C ILE A 67 9.06 3.53 5.32
N LEU A 68 10.07 2.89 5.93
CA LEU A 68 9.89 1.55 6.47
C LEU A 68 9.02 1.65 7.72
N PHE A 69 7.82 1.10 7.65
CA PHE A 69 6.95 0.97 8.81
C PHE A 69 7.27 -0.33 9.54
N ASP A 70 8.08 -0.21 10.58
CA ASP A 70 8.36 -1.26 11.53
C ASP A 70 7.69 -0.88 12.86
N PRO A 71 6.59 -1.55 13.24
CA PRO A 71 5.85 -1.19 14.46
C PRO A 71 6.65 -1.40 15.75
N GLU A 72 7.71 -2.21 15.73
CA GLU A 72 8.59 -2.41 16.89
C GLU A 72 9.64 -1.30 17.03
N ASN A 73 9.78 -0.43 16.02
CA ASN A 73 10.70 0.70 16.06
C ASN A 73 10.06 1.89 16.77
N SER A 74 10.60 2.28 17.93
CA SER A 74 10.10 3.40 18.74
C SER A 74 10.21 4.78 18.05
N ASP A 75 10.99 4.89 16.98
CA ASP A 75 11.04 6.11 16.15
C ASP A 75 9.82 6.22 15.20
N ILE A 76 9.11 5.11 14.99
CA ILE A 76 7.91 5.02 14.13
C ILE A 76 6.64 5.08 14.96
N LEU A 77 6.53 4.25 16.01
CA LEU A 77 5.41 4.23 16.95
C LEU A 77 5.93 4.40 18.38
N ASN A 78 5.34 5.32 19.13
CA ASN A 78 5.55 5.35 20.57
C ASN A 78 4.80 4.19 21.26
N ASP A 79 5.02 3.99 22.57
CA ASP A 79 4.46 2.85 23.32
C ASP A 79 2.91 2.81 23.21
N ASP A 80 2.23 3.95 23.32
CA ASP A 80 0.77 4.03 23.23
C ASP A 80 0.28 3.67 21.82
N GLN A 81 0.96 4.17 20.78
CA GLN A 81 0.65 3.86 19.39
C GLN A 81 0.93 2.38 19.08
N PHE A 82 1.95 1.79 19.67
CA PHE A 82 2.25 0.37 19.51
C PHE A 82 1.16 -0.51 20.15
N GLU A 83 0.62 -0.14 21.30
CA GLU A 83 -0.52 -0.84 21.92
C GLU A 83 -1.78 -0.74 21.03
N ILE A 84 -2.05 0.44 20.47
CA ILE A 84 -3.16 0.67 19.52
C ILE A 84 -2.95 -0.20 18.27
N TYR A 85 -1.75 -0.21 17.70
CA TYR A 85 -1.42 -1.05 16.55
C TYR A 85 -1.68 -2.54 16.83
N ASN A 86 -1.25 -3.04 17.98
CA ASN A 86 -1.46 -4.44 18.36
C ASN A 86 -2.96 -4.78 18.51
N SER A 87 -3.76 -3.84 19.01
CA SER A 87 -5.21 -4.01 19.10
C SER A 87 -5.82 -4.14 17.70
N PHE A 88 -5.48 -3.24 16.77
CA PHE A 88 -5.92 -3.31 15.39
C PHE A 88 -5.40 -4.57 14.66
N LEU A 89 -4.15 -4.95 14.90
CA LEU A 89 -3.56 -6.15 14.34
C LEU A 89 -4.36 -7.41 14.72
N TYR A 90 -4.83 -7.49 15.98
CA TYR A 90 -5.65 -8.59 16.45
C TYR A 90 -7.03 -8.61 15.75
N GLU A 91 -7.71 -7.47 15.65
CA GLU A 91 -9.00 -7.34 14.98
C GLU A 91 -8.90 -7.72 13.50
N VAL A 92 -7.95 -7.11 12.78
CA VAL A 92 -7.72 -7.35 11.35
C VAL A 92 -7.39 -8.82 11.09
N ARG A 93 -6.54 -9.44 11.93
CA ARG A 93 -6.20 -10.86 11.80
C ARG A 93 -7.43 -11.74 11.93
N LYS A 94 -8.34 -11.40 12.82
CA LYS A 94 -9.62 -12.13 12.98
C LYS A 94 -10.45 -12.03 11.70
N ASP A 95 -10.60 -10.83 11.14
CA ASP A 95 -11.39 -10.60 9.93
C ASP A 95 -10.81 -11.32 8.71
N PHE A 96 -9.47 -11.32 8.55
CA PHE A 96 -8.81 -12.13 7.53
C PHE A 96 -9.02 -13.63 7.74
N THR A 97 -8.97 -14.10 8.99
CA THR A 97 -9.24 -15.49 9.32
C THR A 97 -10.67 -15.89 8.96
N ASP A 98 -11.65 -15.06 9.31
CA ASP A 98 -13.05 -15.28 8.99
C ASP A 98 -13.29 -15.28 7.47
N PHE A 99 -12.62 -14.38 6.74
CA PHE A 99 -12.66 -14.35 5.28
C PHE A 99 -12.04 -15.62 4.65
N GLN A 100 -10.89 -16.08 5.17
CA GLN A 100 -10.23 -17.31 4.69
C GLN A 100 -11.07 -18.57 4.92
N LEU A 101 -11.87 -18.62 5.98
CA LEU A 101 -12.78 -19.72 6.22
C LEU A 101 -13.84 -19.87 5.11
N THR A 102 -14.15 -18.79 4.40
CA THR A 102 -15.04 -18.82 3.22
C THR A 102 -14.35 -19.39 1.97
N ARG A 103 -13.00 -19.58 2.00
CA ARG A 103 -12.16 -19.99 0.87
C ARG A 103 -11.06 -20.96 1.30
N PRO A 104 -11.41 -22.17 1.71
CA PRO A 104 -10.47 -23.14 2.28
C PRO A 104 -9.36 -23.59 1.31
N GLU A 105 -9.52 -23.38 0.00
CA GLU A 105 -8.54 -23.70 -1.04
C GLU A 105 -7.39 -22.69 -1.14
N LYS A 106 -7.56 -21.48 -0.60
CA LYS A 106 -6.55 -20.40 -0.64
C LYS A 106 -6.04 -20.14 0.78
N ARG A 107 -4.95 -20.80 1.17
CA ARG A 107 -4.27 -20.53 2.44
C ARG A 107 -3.04 -19.67 2.15
N THR A 108 -3.15 -18.38 2.38
CA THR A 108 -2.02 -17.45 2.40
C THR A 108 -1.76 -17.02 3.83
N THR A 109 -0.56 -16.56 4.12
CA THR A 109 -0.22 -16.07 5.46
C THR A 109 -0.74 -14.67 5.72
N ASP A 110 -1.03 -13.91 4.66
CA ASP A 110 -1.56 -12.54 4.62
C ASP A 110 -0.96 -11.58 5.69
N LYS A 111 0.30 -11.85 6.11
CA LYS A 111 0.94 -11.07 7.17
C LYS A 111 1.15 -9.63 6.75
N GLY A 112 1.61 -9.43 5.51
CA GLY A 112 1.80 -8.10 4.93
C GLY A 112 0.48 -7.32 4.90
N ASP A 113 -0.60 -7.94 4.38
CA ASP A 113 -1.93 -7.34 4.28
C ASP A 113 -2.50 -6.96 5.65
N ILE A 114 -2.39 -7.88 6.63
CA ILE A 114 -2.83 -7.64 8.01
C ILE A 114 -2.04 -6.48 8.64
N GLY A 115 -0.72 -6.47 8.45
CA GLY A 115 0.16 -5.41 8.97
C GLY A 115 -0.13 -4.05 8.33
N ILE A 116 -0.32 -4.01 7.00
CA ILE A 116 -0.70 -2.78 6.28
C ILE A 116 -2.01 -2.21 6.83
N LEU A 117 -3.05 -3.03 6.96
CA LEU A 117 -4.36 -2.55 7.39
C LEU A 117 -4.35 -2.07 8.84
N ALA A 118 -3.63 -2.77 9.73
CA ALA A 118 -3.41 -2.31 11.09
C ALA A 118 -2.63 -0.98 11.13
N GLY A 119 -1.59 -0.86 10.29
CA GLY A 119 -0.81 0.37 10.12
C GLY A 119 -1.64 1.54 9.61
N CYS A 120 -2.51 1.32 8.62
CA CYS A 120 -3.46 2.33 8.12
C CYS A 120 -4.33 2.88 9.24
N ARG A 121 -4.91 2.01 10.06
CA ARG A 121 -5.75 2.42 11.20
C ARG A 121 -4.98 3.14 12.29
N THR A 122 -3.72 2.74 12.52
CA THR A 122 -2.87 3.36 13.56
C THR A 122 -2.39 4.75 13.15
N LEU A 123 -2.04 4.94 11.88
CA LEU A 123 -1.49 6.19 11.36
C LEU A 123 -2.54 7.07 10.65
N SER A 124 -3.82 6.68 10.68
CA SER A 124 -4.90 7.38 9.96
C SER A 124 -4.64 7.53 8.46
N ILE A 125 -4.09 6.50 7.81
CA ILE A 125 -3.79 6.49 6.38
C ILE A 125 -4.96 5.86 5.63
N ALA A 126 -5.59 6.63 4.76
CA ALA A 126 -6.80 6.22 4.05
C ALA A 126 -6.53 5.49 2.71
N VAL A 127 -5.28 5.36 2.28
CA VAL A 127 -4.97 4.77 0.96
C VAL A 127 -4.03 3.58 1.07
N ILE A 128 -4.41 2.49 0.41
CA ILE A 128 -3.56 1.31 0.22
C ILE A 128 -3.37 1.07 -1.28
N SER A 129 -2.13 0.89 -1.72
CA SER A 129 -1.85 0.52 -3.11
C SER A 129 -1.53 -0.96 -3.20
N THR A 130 -2.49 -1.73 -3.75
CA THR A 130 -2.39 -3.19 -3.93
C THR A 130 -3.10 -3.64 -5.20
N GLN A 131 -2.71 -4.81 -5.71
CA GLN A 131 -3.38 -5.52 -6.80
C GLN A 131 -4.13 -6.77 -6.28
N ASP A 132 -4.18 -6.99 -4.98
CA ASP A 132 -4.88 -8.12 -4.38
C ASP A 132 -6.36 -7.80 -4.17
N GLY A 133 -7.22 -8.39 -5.02
CA GLY A 133 -8.67 -8.22 -4.91
C GLY A 133 -9.29 -8.92 -3.70
N ASP A 134 -8.57 -9.80 -3.01
CA ASP A 134 -9.05 -10.42 -1.78
C ASP A 134 -8.85 -9.47 -0.61
N PHE A 135 -7.74 -8.72 -0.61
CA PHE A 135 -7.49 -7.65 0.33
C PHE A 135 -8.60 -6.57 0.23
N GLU A 136 -8.88 -6.08 -0.99
CA GLU A 136 -9.97 -5.13 -1.24
C GLU A 136 -11.32 -5.64 -0.72
N LYS A 137 -11.62 -6.93 -0.88
CA LYS A 137 -12.87 -7.53 -0.37
C LYS A 137 -12.94 -7.51 1.15
N VAL A 138 -11.83 -7.81 1.85
CA VAL A 138 -11.78 -7.73 3.31
C VAL A 138 -12.07 -6.32 3.78
N ILE A 139 -11.44 -5.30 3.16
CA ILE A 139 -11.69 -3.89 3.47
C ILE A 139 -13.17 -3.55 3.31
N ASN A 140 -13.74 -3.86 2.14
CA ASN A 140 -15.13 -3.51 1.82
C ASN A 140 -16.15 -4.27 2.68
N THR A 141 -15.89 -5.55 3.00
CA THR A 141 -16.81 -6.37 3.80
C THR A 141 -16.91 -5.87 5.24
N ASN A 142 -15.79 -5.42 5.80
CA ASN A 142 -15.73 -4.96 7.18
C ASN A 142 -15.88 -3.43 7.33
N ASN A 143 -16.06 -2.70 6.20
CA ASN A 143 -16.21 -1.25 6.16
C ASN A 143 -15.09 -0.53 6.94
N TYR A 144 -13.84 -0.88 6.64
CA TYR A 144 -12.70 -0.24 7.30
C TYR A 144 -12.61 1.24 6.98
N VAL A 145 -12.52 2.03 8.04
CA VAL A 145 -12.42 3.48 7.99
C VAL A 145 -11.25 3.95 8.85
N VAL A 146 -10.77 5.14 8.58
CA VAL A 146 -9.79 5.87 9.38
C VAL A 146 -10.32 7.28 9.64
N ASN A 147 -9.92 7.85 10.77
CA ASN A 147 -10.18 9.26 11.06
C ASN A 147 -8.94 10.05 10.66
N THR A 148 -9.05 10.90 9.64
CA THR A 148 -7.94 11.75 9.19
C THR A 148 -8.06 13.11 9.86
N GLU A 149 -6.97 13.61 10.44
CA GLU A 149 -6.93 14.91 11.12
C GLU A 149 -7.23 16.10 10.19
N GLU A 150 -7.21 15.89 8.88
CA GLU A 150 -7.50 16.92 7.89
C GLU A 150 -8.99 17.24 7.77
N ASP A 151 -9.85 16.39 8.29
CA ASP A 151 -11.30 16.63 8.29
C ASP A 151 -11.72 17.22 9.64
N GLU A 152 -11.94 18.54 9.68
CA GLU A 152 -12.47 19.25 10.86
C GLU A 152 -13.84 18.71 11.31
N SER A 153 -14.53 17.94 10.47
CA SER A 153 -15.80 17.29 10.79
C SER A 153 -15.62 16.09 11.72
N GLY A 154 -14.41 15.49 11.75
CA GLY A 154 -14.13 14.26 12.48
C GLY A 154 -14.88 13.04 11.90
N GLU A 155 -15.30 13.11 10.64
CA GLU A 155 -15.95 12.00 9.96
C GLU A 155 -14.93 10.92 9.60
N ASP A 156 -15.34 9.67 9.74
CA ASP A 156 -14.55 8.53 9.34
C ASP A 156 -14.46 8.44 7.82
N VAL A 157 -13.24 8.32 7.30
CA VAL A 157 -12.95 8.19 5.86
C VAL A 157 -12.74 6.71 5.53
N PRO A 158 -13.43 6.15 4.52
CA PRO A 158 -13.18 4.79 4.07
C PRO A 158 -11.74 4.60 3.59
N ILE A 159 -11.15 3.44 3.90
CA ILE A 159 -9.87 3.06 3.29
C ILE A 159 -10.10 2.73 1.82
N GLU A 160 -9.40 3.45 0.93
CA GLU A 160 -9.47 3.27 -0.52
C GLU A 160 -8.33 2.40 -1.03
N VAL A 161 -8.62 1.57 -2.03
CA VAL A 161 -7.63 0.74 -2.72
C VAL A 161 -7.26 1.37 -4.05
N HIS A 162 -6.00 1.78 -4.16
CA HIS A 162 -5.40 2.20 -5.43
C HIS A 162 -4.73 1.00 -6.10
N ASN A 163 -5.47 0.29 -6.93
CA ASN A 163 -4.89 -0.76 -7.77
C ASN A 163 -4.02 -0.15 -8.88
N LEU A 164 -3.33 -1.01 -9.64
CA LEU A 164 -2.39 -0.55 -10.67
C LEU A 164 -3.07 0.36 -11.73
N GLU A 165 -4.30 0.05 -12.13
CA GLU A 165 -5.03 0.84 -13.12
C GLU A 165 -5.36 2.23 -12.58
N MET A 166 -5.86 2.30 -11.35
CA MET A 166 -6.17 3.56 -10.67
C MET A 166 -4.90 4.41 -10.49
N LEU A 167 -3.83 3.82 -9.99
CA LEU A 167 -2.54 4.49 -9.83
C LEU A 167 -2.06 5.11 -11.14
N LEU A 168 -2.08 4.35 -12.23
CA LEU A 168 -1.63 4.82 -13.53
C LEU A 168 -2.56 5.91 -14.09
N LEU A 169 -3.86 5.80 -13.86
CA LEU A 169 -4.83 6.84 -14.22
C LEU A 169 -4.54 8.14 -13.47
N LEU A 170 -4.31 8.06 -12.16
CA LEU A 170 -3.94 9.23 -11.34
C LEU A 170 -2.65 9.88 -11.82
N CYS A 171 -1.63 9.09 -12.20
CA CYS A 171 -0.40 9.62 -12.79
C CYS A 171 -0.65 10.41 -14.08
N VAL A 172 -1.56 9.94 -14.94
CA VAL A 172 -1.91 10.67 -16.18
C VAL A 172 -2.72 11.92 -15.88
N MET A 173 -3.69 11.84 -14.98
CA MET A 173 -4.57 12.97 -14.63
C MET A 173 -3.82 14.12 -13.95
N ASN A 174 -2.70 13.83 -13.27
CA ASN A 174 -1.84 14.80 -12.61
C ASN A 174 -0.59 15.18 -13.42
N ASP A 175 -0.55 14.85 -14.72
CA ASP A 175 0.58 15.15 -15.63
C ASP A 175 1.94 14.57 -15.17
N ILE A 176 1.92 13.56 -14.29
CA ILE A 176 3.14 12.86 -13.80
C ILE A 176 3.69 11.92 -14.89
N ALA A 177 2.77 11.28 -15.63
CA ALA A 177 3.12 10.40 -16.73
C ALA A 177 2.22 10.64 -17.94
N THR A 178 2.75 10.40 -19.14
CA THR A 178 1.95 10.49 -20.36
C THR A 178 1.24 9.15 -20.65
N LEU A 179 0.11 9.21 -21.35
CA LEU A 179 -0.62 8.01 -21.76
C LEU A 179 0.22 6.99 -22.54
N PRO A 180 1.14 7.37 -23.48
CA PRO A 180 2.05 6.44 -24.12
C PRO A 180 3.01 5.74 -23.14
N GLN A 181 3.49 6.45 -22.10
CA GLN A 181 4.37 5.86 -21.08
C GLN A 181 3.62 4.80 -20.27
N VAL A 182 2.40 5.12 -19.83
CA VAL A 182 1.53 4.21 -19.09
C VAL A 182 1.17 2.97 -19.92
N LYS A 183 0.77 3.14 -21.19
CA LYS A 183 0.51 2.01 -22.08
C LYS A 183 1.73 1.10 -22.24
N LYS A 184 2.93 1.67 -22.32
CA LYS A 184 4.17 0.90 -22.42
C LYS A 184 4.44 0.13 -21.11
N PHE A 185 4.21 0.72 -19.95
CA PHE A 185 4.33 0.06 -18.66
C PHE A 185 3.39 -1.16 -18.58
N ILE A 186 2.09 -0.95 -18.82
CA ILE A 186 1.09 -2.02 -18.81
C ILE A 186 1.50 -3.17 -19.72
N SER A 187 1.95 -2.87 -20.96
CA SER A 187 2.35 -3.90 -21.91
C SER A 187 3.48 -4.81 -21.42
N VAL A 188 4.34 -4.34 -20.51
CA VAL A 188 5.43 -5.14 -19.94
C VAL A 188 4.94 -5.97 -18.77
N VAL A 189 4.21 -5.38 -17.82
CA VAL A 189 3.76 -6.09 -16.61
C VAL A 189 2.69 -7.14 -16.90
N THR A 190 1.87 -6.97 -17.94
CA THR A 190 0.87 -7.95 -18.35
C THR A 190 1.42 -9.10 -19.19
N THR A 191 2.59 -8.95 -19.81
CA THR A 191 3.24 -10.03 -20.59
C THR A 191 4.04 -11.00 -19.72
N HIS A 192 4.25 -10.68 -18.45
CA HIS A 192 4.93 -11.54 -17.48
C HIS A 192 4.03 -11.75 -16.25
N PRO A 193 2.87 -12.42 -16.40
CA PRO A 193 2.10 -12.81 -15.24
C PRO A 193 2.96 -13.76 -14.38
N LYS A 194 2.84 -13.60 -13.06
CA LYS A 194 3.54 -14.41 -12.04
C LYS A 194 3.32 -15.89 -12.25
#